data_cbf9eb162d99e3f9b0559142499f939c
#
_entry.id   cbf9eb162d99e3f9b0559142499f939c
#
_cell.length_a   1.000
_cell.length_b   1.000
_cell.length_c   1.000
_cell.angle_alpha   90.00
_cell.angle_beta   90.00
_cell.angle_gamma   90.00
#
_symmetry.space_group_name_H-M   'P 1'
#
loop_
_entity.id
_entity.type
_entity.pdbx_description
1 polymer ?
#
loop_
_entity_poly.entity_id
_entity_poly.type
_entity_poly.pdbx_seq_one_letter_code
_entity_poly.pdbx_strand_id
1 'polypeptide(L)'
;SGQFMSDEAQAQAVHELDRVWHELIQRFKASKKAFRRFRRQTSPRGVYMWGGVGRGKTWLMDQFYDSIPFRRKTRMHFHHFMQHVHRELNKLSGQRNPLDAVADQIYKEAVVICFDEFFVSNVTDAMILSDLFQKLFARGITLVATSNIAPDGLYKNGIHRDRFIPTIEMVKQQCVILNVDAGVDYRLRVLKQAQLFKSPLTHEHQRWIAQRFSALTQTQNISDEPIIINNRIVETVGHTEDVLWCEYSELCLKPRSPADFIEIANIYNTVLVSNVPHLTDYLSEGTRRFIYLV
;
A
#
# COMPACT_ATOMS: atom_id res chain seq x y z
N SER A 1 -0.13 -29.57 14.66
CA SER A 1 1.05 -28.78 15.07
C SER A 1 1.83 -28.39 13.82
N GLY A 2 1.50 -27.24 13.21
CA GLY A 2 2.28 -26.66 12.12
C GLY A 2 3.51 -26.01 12.72
N GLN A 3 4.68 -26.59 12.46
CA GLN A 3 5.94 -25.95 12.77
C GLN A 3 6.04 -24.66 11.94
N PHE A 4 5.99 -23.53 12.60
CA PHE A 4 6.49 -22.26 12.06
C PHE A 4 8.01 -22.45 11.89
N MET A 5 8.46 -22.68 10.68
CA MET A 5 9.89 -22.54 10.37
C MET A 5 10.19 -21.05 10.53
N SER A 6 11.10 -20.71 11.45
CA SER A 6 11.56 -19.35 11.63
C SER A 6 12.28 -18.91 10.35
N ASP A 7 11.70 -17.96 9.68
CA ASP A 7 12.25 -17.35 8.50
C ASP A 7 13.26 -16.28 8.94
N GLU A 8 14.53 -16.47 8.63
CA GLU A 8 15.60 -15.52 9.00
C GLU A 8 15.29 -14.09 8.52
N ALA A 9 14.68 -13.96 7.35
CA ALA A 9 14.31 -12.66 6.81
C ALA A 9 13.19 -11.98 7.63
N GLN A 10 12.19 -12.75 8.08
CA GLN A 10 11.16 -12.24 8.98
C GLN A 10 11.74 -11.92 10.36
N ALA A 11 12.62 -12.75 10.89
CA ALA A 11 13.29 -12.49 12.16
C ALA A 11 14.12 -11.19 12.12
N GLN A 12 14.83 -10.95 11.02
CA GLN A 12 15.55 -9.70 10.80
C GLN A 12 14.60 -8.50 10.71
N ALA A 13 13.45 -8.65 10.05
CA ALA A 13 12.45 -7.59 9.96
C ALA A 13 11.87 -7.24 11.34
N VAL A 14 11.55 -8.26 12.16
CA VAL A 14 11.11 -8.07 13.56
C VAL A 14 12.16 -7.33 14.37
N HIS A 15 13.43 -7.73 14.27
CA HIS A 15 14.53 -7.08 14.98
C HIS A 15 14.67 -5.58 14.62
N GLU A 16 14.58 -5.25 13.34
CA GLU A 16 14.69 -3.86 12.88
C GLU A 16 13.47 -3.02 13.25
N LEU A 17 12.27 -3.60 13.19
CA LEU A 17 11.05 -2.92 13.66
C LEU A 17 11.09 -2.67 15.18
N ASP A 18 11.58 -3.62 15.96
CA ASP A 18 11.79 -3.46 17.40
C ASP A 18 12.80 -2.35 17.73
N ARG A 19 13.91 -2.28 16.98
CA ARG A 19 14.89 -1.17 17.07
C ARG A 19 14.20 0.17 16.84
N VAL A 20 13.44 0.31 15.74
CA VAL A 20 12.71 1.55 15.41
C VAL A 20 11.73 1.91 16.51
N TRP A 21 10.99 0.92 17.03
CA TRP A 21 10.06 1.10 18.13
C TRP A 21 10.75 1.69 19.36
N HIS A 22 11.85 1.10 19.82
CA HIS A 22 12.61 1.56 20.97
C HIS A 22 13.13 2.99 20.80
N GLU A 23 13.69 3.31 19.63
CA GLU A 23 14.19 4.66 19.32
C GLU A 23 13.04 5.69 19.29
N LEU A 24 11.86 5.36 18.71
CA LEU A 24 10.67 6.21 18.72
C LEU A 24 10.18 6.47 20.14
N ILE A 25 10.13 5.45 21.00
CA ILE A 25 9.72 5.60 22.40
C ILE A 25 10.70 6.48 23.18
N GLN A 26 12.00 6.27 22.99
CA GLN A 26 13.03 7.12 23.62
C GLN A 26 12.87 8.59 23.17
N ARG A 27 12.67 8.82 21.88
CA ARG A 27 12.42 10.16 21.33
C ARG A 27 11.15 10.80 21.92
N PHE A 28 10.05 10.04 22.01
CA PHE A 28 8.81 10.49 22.59
C PHE A 28 8.94 10.85 24.06
N LYS A 29 9.62 10.01 24.86
CA LYS A 29 9.90 10.29 26.27
C LYS A 29 10.79 11.51 26.44
N ALA A 30 11.79 11.69 25.59
CA ALA A 30 12.69 12.85 25.62
C ALA A 30 11.99 14.16 25.25
N SER A 31 11.00 14.12 24.34
CA SER A 31 10.22 15.29 23.94
C SER A 31 9.34 15.86 25.07
N LYS A 32 8.89 15.01 25.99
CA LYS A 32 8.08 15.39 27.16
C LYS A 32 8.90 16.08 28.26
N LYS A 33 10.23 15.93 28.30
CA LYS A 33 11.10 16.59 29.27
C LYS A 33 11.41 18.01 28.77
N ALA A 34 10.74 19.00 29.32
CA ALA A 34 10.63 20.39 28.86
C ALA A 34 11.94 21.20 28.67
N PHE A 35 13.13 20.66 28.97
CA PHE A 35 14.41 21.37 28.95
C PHE A 35 15.28 21.14 27.70
N ARG A 36 14.83 20.38 26.71
CA ARG A 36 15.62 20.06 25.50
C ARG A 36 15.14 20.73 24.22
N ARG A 37 14.74 21.98 24.28
CA ARG A 37 14.17 22.79 23.18
C ARG A 37 15.15 23.10 22.02
N PHE A 38 16.43 22.74 22.13
CA PHE A 38 17.46 23.16 21.17
C PHE A 38 18.27 22.02 20.49
N ARG A 39 17.99 20.76 20.76
CA ARG A 39 18.66 19.69 20.05
C ARG A 39 17.72 19.13 18.99
N ARG A 40 18.00 19.36 17.68
CA ARG A 40 17.38 18.60 16.58
C ARG A 40 17.64 17.12 16.87
N GLN A 41 16.64 16.42 17.38
CA GLN A 41 16.73 14.96 17.49
C GLN A 41 16.62 14.39 16.09
N THR A 42 17.63 13.67 15.67
CA THR A 42 17.59 12.88 14.42
C THR A 42 16.45 11.89 14.53
N SER A 43 15.66 11.75 13.46
CA SER A 43 14.64 10.70 13.38
C SER A 43 15.32 9.33 13.41
N PRO A 44 14.70 8.33 14.02
CA PRO A 44 15.10 6.95 13.83
C PRO A 44 15.16 6.61 12.34
N ARG A 45 16.18 5.86 11.95
CA ARG A 45 16.21 5.27 10.62
C ARG A 45 15.10 4.25 10.52
N GLY A 46 14.16 4.42 9.58
CA GLY A 46 13.00 3.56 9.41
C GLY A 46 13.31 2.19 8.81
N VAL A 47 12.29 1.53 8.29
CA VAL A 47 12.41 0.22 7.63
C VAL A 47 11.62 0.21 6.33
N TYR A 48 12.22 -0.31 5.27
CA TYR A 48 11.58 -0.57 4.00
C TYR A 48 11.61 -2.08 3.75
N MET A 49 10.48 -2.75 3.94
CA MET A 49 10.33 -4.19 3.74
C MET A 49 9.81 -4.45 2.33
N TRP A 50 10.55 -5.21 1.54
CA TRP A 50 10.11 -5.57 0.19
C TRP A 50 10.19 -7.07 -0.05
N GLY A 51 9.44 -7.55 -1.05
CA GLY A 51 9.38 -8.96 -1.42
C GLY A 51 8.02 -9.32 -2.01
N GLY A 52 7.85 -10.53 -2.46
CA GLY A 52 6.62 -11.04 -3.06
C GLY A 52 5.40 -10.93 -2.14
N VAL A 53 4.22 -11.08 -2.73
CA VAL A 53 2.93 -11.09 -2.01
C VAL A 53 2.86 -12.30 -1.07
N GLY A 54 2.14 -12.18 0.05
CA GLY A 54 1.93 -13.30 0.97
C GLY A 54 3.08 -13.61 1.93
N ARG A 55 4.06 -12.71 2.06
CA ARG A 55 5.27 -12.88 2.89
C ARG A 55 5.14 -12.36 4.34
N GLY A 56 3.95 -11.99 4.75
CA GLY A 56 3.71 -11.50 6.11
C GLY A 56 4.12 -10.05 6.35
N LYS A 57 4.45 -9.25 5.33
CA LYS A 57 4.81 -7.83 5.46
C LYS A 57 3.72 -7.02 6.15
N THR A 58 2.46 -7.21 5.73
CA THR A 58 1.29 -6.53 6.30
C THR A 58 1.12 -6.89 7.76
N TRP A 59 1.24 -8.17 8.12
CA TRP A 59 1.16 -8.62 9.52
C TRP A 59 2.26 -8.01 10.40
N LEU A 60 3.50 -7.95 9.90
CA LEU A 60 4.61 -7.29 10.61
C LEU A 60 4.33 -5.80 10.81
N MET A 61 3.77 -5.14 9.79
CA MET A 61 3.36 -3.74 9.87
C MET A 61 2.25 -3.53 10.89
N ASP A 62 1.23 -4.43 10.93
CA ASP A 62 0.15 -4.41 11.90
C ASP A 62 0.70 -4.43 13.32
N GLN A 63 1.53 -5.44 13.63
CA GLN A 63 2.12 -5.60 14.95
C GLN A 63 2.97 -4.39 15.36
N PHE A 64 3.78 -3.87 14.43
CA PHE A 64 4.59 -2.68 14.68
C PHE A 64 3.71 -1.46 14.96
N TYR A 65 2.76 -1.16 14.09
CA TYR A 65 1.91 0.02 14.21
C TYR A 65 1.08 -0.02 15.49
N ASP A 66 0.46 -1.14 15.82
CA ASP A 66 -0.39 -1.30 16.99
C ASP A 66 0.40 -1.20 18.29
N SER A 67 1.64 -1.68 18.31
CA SER A 67 2.51 -1.61 19.48
C SER A 67 2.95 -0.19 19.86
N ILE A 68 2.89 0.80 18.95
CA ILE A 68 3.28 2.18 19.22
C ILE A 68 2.26 2.86 20.15
N PRO A 69 2.64 3.32 21.37
CA PRO A 69 1.69 3.78 22.38
C PRO A 69 1.30 5.26 22.28
N PHE A 70 1.73 5.99 21.26
CA PHE A 70 1.40 7.40 21.10
C PHE A 70 0.54 7.64 19.85
N ARG A 71 -0.24 8.74 19.88
CA ARG A 71 -1.23 9.06 18.82
C ARG A 71 -0.63 9.62 17.53
N ARG A 72 0.57 10.21 17.60
CA ARG A 72 1.23 10.82 16.43
C ARG A 72 1.87 9.76 15.54
N LYS A 73 1.04 8.86 15.04
CA LYS A 73 1.38 7.79 14.10
C LYS A 73 0.30 7.72 13.04
N THR A 74 0.68 7.42 11.82
CA THR A 74 -0.24 7.27 10.69
C THR A 74 0.11 6.01 9.93
N ARG A 75 -0.91 5.28 9.48
CA ARG A 75 -0.79 4.16 8.58
C ARG A 75 -1.84 4.27 7.49
N MET A 76 -1.45 4.07 6.26
CA MET A 76 -2.33 4.06 5.10
C MET A 76 -1.63 3.45 3.89
N HIS A 77 -2.40 3.01 2.91
CA HIS A 77 -1.85 2.70 1.58
C HIS A 77 -1.23 3.94 0.95
N PHE A 78 -0.12 3.73 0.26
CA PHE A 78 0.63 4.83 -0.35
C PHE A 78 -0.21 5.65 -1.33
N HIS A 79 -1.08 5.04 -2.12
CA HIS A 79 -1.94 5.78 -3.04
C HIS A 79 -2.94 6.69 -2.32
N HIS A 80 -3.51 6.28 -1.19
CA HIS A 80 -4.38 7.14 -0.36
C HIS A 80 -3.62 8.34 0.21
N PHE A 81 -2.36 8.12 0.59
CA PHE A 81 -1.48 9.22 1.00
C PHE A 81 -1.29 10.23 -0.14
N MET A 82 -1.01 9.77 -1.37
CA MET A 82 -0.85 10.69 -2.51
C MET A 82 -2.15 11.41 -2.84
N GLN A 83 -3.30 10.76 -2.78
CA GLN A 83 -4.60 11.41 -2.92
C GLN A 83 -4.83 12.49 -1.86
N HIS A 84 -4.45 12.22 -0.60
CA HIS A 84 -4.50 13.22 0.46
C HIS A 84 -3.59 14.41 0.16
N VAL A 85 -2.35 14.17 -0.24
CA VAL A 85 -1.39 15.22 -0.63
C VAL A 85 -1.93 16.07 -1.77
N HIS A 86 -2.48 15.47 -2.81
CA HIS A 86 -3.09 16.21 -3.93
C HIS A 86 -4.26 17.09 -3.47
N ARG A 87 -5.14 16.59 -2.60
CA ARG A 87 -6.25 17.37 -2.05
C ARG A 87 -5.75 18.58 -1.26
N GLU A 88 -4.73 18.40 -0.42
CA GLU A 88 -4.17 19.50 0.36
C GLU A 88 -3.46 20.52 -0.53
N LEU A 89 -2.71 20.09 -1.54
CA LEU A 89 -2.08 20.99 -2.51
C LEU A 89 -3.12 21.82 -3.28
N ASN A 90 -4.24 21.21 -3.67
CA ASN A 90 -5.33 21.92 -4.35
C ASN A 90 -5.95 23.01 -3.46
N LYS A 91 -6.11 22.76 -2.15
CA LYS A 91 -6.58 23.78 -1.18
C LYS A 91 -5.59 24.94 -1.00
N LEU A 92 -4.31 24.67 -1.19
CA LEU A 92 -3.22 25.63 -1.05
C LEU A 92 -2.80 26.28 -2.38
N SER A 93 -3.62 26.12 -3.42
CA SER A 93 -3.38 26.71 -4.74
C SER A 93 -3.19 28.23 -4.64
N GLY A 94 -2.11 28.73 -5.26
CA GLY A 94 -1.74 30.14 -5.19
C GLY A 94 -0.88 30.55 -3.97
N GLN A 95 -0.64 29.67 -3.02
CA GLN A 95 0.29 29.94 -1.91
C GLN A 95 1.74 29.71 -2.32
N ARG A 96 2.64 30.46 -1.68
CA ARG A 96 4.08 30.25 -1.86
C ARG A 96 4.52 29.00 -1.07
N ASN A 97 5.19 28.06 -1.73
CA ASN A 97 5.70 26.83 -1.12
C ASN A 97 4.59 25.93 -0.48
N PRO A 98 3.56 25.52 -1.22
CA PRO A 98 2.45 24.75 -0.66
C PRO A 98 2.90 23.38 -0.08
N LEU A 99 3.95 22.75 -0.63
CA LEU A 99 4.51 21.49 -0.10
C LEU A 99 5.12 21.62 1.30
N ASP A 100 5.64 22.79 1.67
CA ASP A 100 6.09 23.02 3.05
C ASP A 100 4.92 23.03 4.04
N ALA A 101 3.82 23.67 3.67
CA ALA A 101 2.60 23.68 4.49
C ALA A 101 2.01 22.28 4.65
N VAL A 102 1.97 21.47 3.56
CA VAL A 102 1.55 20.07 3.60
C VAL A 102 2.47 19.25 4.52
N ALA A 103 3.79 19.40 4.38
CA ALA A 103 4.75 18.68 5.22
C ALA A 103 4.63 19.09 6.71
N ASP A 104 4.36 20.37 7.01
CA ASP A 104 4.11 20.84 8.37
C ASP A 104 2.83 20.25 8.96
N GLN A 105 1.78 20.13 8.16
CA GLN A 105 0.52 19.52 8.58
C GLN A 105 0.74 18.04 8.89
N ILE A 106 1.34 17.28 7.98
CA ILE A 106 1.65 15.86 8.18
C ILE A 106 2.51 15.68 9.45
N TYR A 107 3.53 16.50 9.65
CA TYR A 107 4.38 16.41 10.84
C TYR A 107 3.65 16.70 12.16
N LYS A 108 2.63 17.56 12.15
CA LYS A 108 1.77 17.79 13.33
C LYS A 108 0.97 16.54 13.69
N GLU A 109 0.50 15.83 12.68
CA GLU A 109 -0.33 14.64 12.83
C GLU A 109 0.50 13.38 13.15
N ALA A 110 1.68 13.21 12.55
CA ALA A 110 2.49 12.02 12.69
C ALA A 110 4.00 12.32 12.80
N VAL A 111 4.71 11.53 13.59
CA VAL A 111 6.18 11.47 13.63
C VAL A 111 6.70 10.15 13.05
N VAL A 112 5.82 9.20 12.86
CA VAL A 112 6.06 7.95 12.12
C VAL A 112 4.93 7.75 11.13
N ILE A 113 5.30 7.45 9.89
CA ILE A 113 4.37 7.14 8.81
C ILE A 113 4.65 5.70 8.37
N CYS A 114 3.59 4.90 8.35
CA CYS A 114 3.58 3.54 7.86
C CYS A 114 2.85 3.51 6.51
N PHE A 115 3.56 3.13 5.45
CA PHE A 115 2.96 2.93 4.14
C PHE A 115 2.80 1.45 3.84
N ASP A 116 1.57 1.06 3.55
CA ASP A 116 1.31 -0.21 2.89
C ASP A 116 1.43 -0.01 1.38
N GLU A 117 2.02 -1.01 0.72
CA GLU A 117 2.15 -1.09 -0.73
C GLU A 117 2.77 0.17 -1.37
N PHE A 118 3.95 0.55 -0.87
CA PHE A 118 4.67 1.68 -1.41
C PHE A 118 5.13 1.42 -2.84
N PHE A 119 4.54 2.13 -3.78
CA PHE A 119 4.93 2.10 -5.18
C PHE A 119 4.64 3.46 -5.86
N VAL A 120 5.36 3.78 -6.93
CA VAL A 120 5.18 5.02 -7.68
C VAL A 120 4.98 4.67 -9.15
N SER A 121 3.82 5.06 -9.72
CA SER A 121 3.43 4.71 -11.09
C SER A 121 3.36 5.89 -12.05
N ASN A 122 3.06 7.10 -11.57
CA ASN A 122 2.87 8.27 -12.43
C ASN A 122 3.90 9.38 -12.15
N VAL A 123 4.11 10.24 -13.15
CA VAL A 123 5.12 11.31 -13.11
C VAL A 123 4.78 12.39 -12.09
N THR A 124 3.51 12.70 -11.91
CA THR A 124 3.07 13.76 -10.99
C THR A 124 3.38 13.37 -9.55
N ASP A 125 3.03 12.14 -9.16
CA ASP A 125 3.34 11.61 -7.84
C ASP A 125 4.84 11.51 -7.60
N ALA A 126 5.61 11.05 -8.59
CA ALA A 126 7.07 10.98 -8.50
C ALA A 126 7.70 12.35 -8.19
N MET A 127 7.28 13.40 -8.88
CA MET A 127 7.84 14.74 -8.69
C MET A 127 7.41 15.36 -7.36
N ILE A 128 6.13 15.24 -6.98
CA ILE A 128 5.63 15.72 -5.69
C ILE A 128 6.32 14.98 -4.54
N LEU A 129 6.45 13.66 -4.65
CA LEU A 129 7.05 12.83 -3.61
C LEU A 129 8.52 13.17 -3.37
N SER A 130 9.26 13.49 -4.42
CA SER A 130 10.66 13.88 -4.31
C SER A 130 10.84 15.07 -3.36
N ASP A 131 10.10 16.14 -3.59
CA ASP A 131 10.19 17.33 -2.77
C ASP A 131 9.56 17.13 -1.39
N LEU A 132 8.45 16.40 -1.32
CA LEU A 132 7.74 16.14 -0.07
C LEU A 132 8.58 15.28 0.88
N PHE A 133 9.21 14.21 0.42
CA PHE A 133 10.04 13.35 1.26
C PHE A 133 11.24 14.10 1.84
N GLN A 134 11.89 14.95 1.05
CA GLN A 134 12.96 15.80 1.57
C GLN A 134 12.48 16.64 2.75
N LYS A 135 11.28 17.23 2.62
CA LYS A 135 10.68 18.09 3.66
C LYS A 135 10.24 17.29 4.89
N LEU A 136 9.68 16.09 4.70
CA LEU A 136 9.25 15.20 5.79
C LEU A 136 10.45 14.67 6.59
N PHE A 137 11.49 14.20 5.93
CA PHE A 137 12.70 13.73 6.60
C PHE A 137 13.46 14.86 7.30
N ALA A 138 13.51 16.06 6.70
CA ALA A 138 14.09 17.25 7.35
C ALA A 138 13.36 17.64 8.65
N ARG A 139 12.06 17.34 8.74
CA ARG A 139 11.24 17.53 9.96
C ARG A 139 11.40 16.39 10.96
N GLY A 140 12.06 15.32 10.57
CA GLY A 140 12.33 14.16 11.42
C GLY A 140 11.18 13.15 11.48
N ILE A 141 10.46 12.95 10.38
CA ILE A 141 9.52 11.85 10.23
C ILE A 141 10.30 10.55 10.02
N THR A 142 9.88 9.50 10.68
CA THR A 142 10.36 8.13 10.46
C THR A 142 9.42 7.44 9.48
N LEU A 143 9.98 6.81 8.45
CA LEU A 143 9.23 6.06 7.44
C LEU A 143 9.36 4.57 7.71
N VAL A 144 8.24 3.86 7.78
CA VAL A 144 8.19 2.40 7.69
C VAL A 144 7.30 2.04 6.50
N ALA A 145 7.81 1.26 5.56
CA ALA A 145 7.07 0.96 4.35
C ALA A 145 7.12 -0.53 4.00
N THR A 146 6.02 -1.05 3.46
CA THR A 146 5.98 -2.33 2.76
C THR A 146 5.89 -2.09 1.26
N SER A 147 6.50 -2.96 0.46
CA SER A 147 6.44 -2.89 -1.00
C SER A 147 6.61 -4.29 -1.61
N ASN A 148 6.15 -4.47 -2.82
CA ASN A 148 6.47 -5.64 -3.64
C ASN A 148 7.73 -5.42 -4.50
N ILE A 149 8.29 -4.21 -4.46
CA ILE A 149 9.39 -3.75 -5.33
C ILE A 149 10.56 -3.27 -4.46
N ALA A 150 11.77 -3.70 -4.79
CA ALA A 150 12.98 -3.14 -4.21
C ALA A 150 13.09 -1.62 -4.52
N PRO A 151 13.72 -0.80 -3.65
CA PRO A 151 13.82 0.64 -3.89
C PRO A 151 14.35 1.01 -5.28
N ASP A 152 15.35 0.29 -5.78
CA ASP A 152 15.91 0.53 -7.11
C ASP A 152 14.94 0.24 -8.27
N GLY A 153 13.90 -0.55 -8.02
CA GLY A 153 12.82 -0.85 -8.97
C GLY A 153 11.70 0.18 -8.98
N LEU A 154 11.64 1.08 -8.00
CA LEU A 154 10.60 2.10 -7.93
C LEU A 154 10.65 3.00 -9.16
N TYR A 155 9.48 3.24 -9.76
CA TYR A 155 9.33 4.10 -10.92
C TYR A 155 10.27 3.74 -12.09
N LYS A 156 10.55 2.44 -12.30
CA LYS A 156 11.61 1.93 -13.19
C LYS A 156 11.52 2.42 -14.63
N ASN A 157 10.33 2.52 -15.20
CA ASN A 157 10.09 2.94 -16.58
C ASN A 157 9.40 4.32 -16.66
N GLY A 158 9.46 5.09 -15.59
CA GLY A 158 8.78 6.38 -15.49
C GLY A 158 9.47 7.48 -16.29
N ILE A 159 8.68 8.42 -16.79
CA ILE A 159 9.15 9.63 -17.45
C ILE A 159 9.94 10.49 -16.45
N HIS A 160 11.12 10.97 -16.82
CA HIS A 160 12.02 11.73 -15.95
C HIS A 160 12.43 10.97 -14.67
N ARG A 161 12.67 9.67 -14.79
CA ARG A 161 13.12 8.82 -13.68
C ARG A 161 14.43 9.32 -13.04
N ASP A 162 15.29 9.94 -13.81
CA ASP A 162 16.54 10.58 -13.36
C ASP A 162 16.29 11.57 -12.21
N ARG A 163 15.17 12.32 -12.23
CA ARG A 163 14.77 13.24 -11.17
C ARG A 163 14.23 12.53 -9.93
N PHE A 164 13.77 11.29 -10.07
CA PHE A 164 13.27 10.49 -8.95
C PHE A 164 14.37 9.66 -8.26
N ILE A 165 15.50 9.38 -8.93
CA ILE A 165 16.63 8.65 -8.35
C ILE A 165 17.11 9.24 -7.01
N PRO A 166 17.23 10.56 -6.82
CA PRO A 166 17.61 11.13 -5.51
C PRO A 166 16.62 10.74 -4.39
N THR A 167 15.35 10.58 -4.71
CA THR A 167 14.32 10.13 -3.74
C THR A 167 14.55 8.68 -3.35
N ILE A 168 14.87 7.82 -4.30
CA ILE A 168 15.25 6.42 -4.02
C ILE A 168 16.45 6.37 -3.08
N GLU A 169 17.51 7.12 -3.37
CA GLU A 169 18.69 7.18 -2.52
C GLU A 169 18.36 7.74 -1.11
N MET A 170 17.49 8.72 -1.04
CA MET A 170 17.00 9.25 0.24
C MET A 170 16.27 8.18 1.05
N VAL A 171 15.38 7.41 0.43
CA VAL A 171 14.69 6.28 1.09
C VAL A 171 15.72 5.25 1.60
N LYS A 172 16.74 4.89 0.79
CA LYS A 172 17.81 3.96 1.18
C LYS A 172 18.66 4.49 2.36
N GLN A 173 18.85 5.80 2.43
CA GLN A 173 19.57 6.44 3.55
C GLN A 173 18.70 6.50 4.82
N GLN A 174 17.43 6.78 4.68
CA GLN A 174 16.50 6.98 5.80
C GLN A 174 15.85 5.67 6.30
N CYS A 175 15.97 4.58 5.55
CA CYS A 175 15.41 3.27 5.92
C CYS A 175 16.46 2.16 5.85
N VAL A 176 16.32 1.16 6.70
CA VAL A 176 16.97 -0.14 6.52
C VAL A 176 16.16 -0.90 5.47
N ILE A 177 16.82 -1.36 4.41
CA ILE A 177 16.18 -2.06 3.32
C ILE A 177 16.24 -3.56 3.59
N LEU A 178 15.08 -4.19 3.69
CA LEU A 178 14.96 -5.62 4.01
C LEU A 178 14.19 -6.33 2.90
N ASN A 179 14.80 -7.36 2.37
CA ASN A 179 14.10 -8.32 1.55
C ASN A 179 13.48 -9.38 2.46
N VAL A 180 12.16 -9.42 2.52
CA VAL A 180 11.42 -10.42 3.31
C VAL A 180 10.90 -11.58 2.46
N ASP A 181 11.54 -11.85 1.33
CA ASP A 181 11.17 -12.92 0.41
C ASP A 181 11.83 -14.23 0.79
N ALA A 182 11.17 -15.03 1.60
CA ALA A 182 11.63 -16.34 2.05
C ALA A 182 11.30 -17.50 1.09
N GLY A 183 10.90 -17.20 -0.13
CA GLY A 183 10.67 -18.25 -1.14
C GLY A 183 9.33 -19.01 -1.04
N VAL A 184 8.53 -18.86 0.02
CA VAL A 184 7.23 -19.55 0.16
C VAL A 184 6.08 -18.57 0.22
N ASP A 185 5.26 -18.53 -0.83
CA ASP A 185 4.01 -17.76 -0.83
C ASP A 185 2.89 -18.55 -0.15
N TYR A 186 2.57 -18.15 1.08
CA TYR A 186 1.50 -18.79 1.87
C TYR A 186 0.10 -18.60 1.25
N ARG A 187 -0.15 -17.50 0.53
CA ARG A 187 -1.44 -17.23 -0.15
C ARG A 187 -1.60 -18.14 -1.38
N LEU A 188 -0.53 -18.35 -2.15
CA LEU A 188 -0.53 -19.33 -3.26
C LEU A 188 -0.85 -20.76 -2.78
N ARG A 189 -0.52 -21.08 -1.54
CA ARG A 189 -0.87 -22.38 -0.95
C ARG A 189 -2.38 -22.51 -0.73
N VAL A 190 -3.01 -21.45 -0.24
CA VAL A 190 -4.48 -21.39 -0.06
C VAL A 190 -5.19 -21.31 -1.42
N LEU A 191 -4.68 -20.50 -2.35
CA LEU A 191 -5.24 -20.35 -3.70
C LEU A 191 -5.06 -21.62 -4.55
N LYS A 192 -3.92 -22.31 -4.47
CA LYS A 192 -3.71 -23.60 -5.16
C LYS A 192 -4.64 -24.72 -4.68
N GLN A 193 -5.15 -24.64 -3.45
CA GLN A 193 -6.16 -25.55 -2.90
C GLN A 193 -7.59 -25.05 -3.10
N ALA A 194 -7.77 -23.80 -3.53
CA ALA A 194 -9.08 -23.22 -3.77
C ALA A 194 -9.51 -23.43 -5.22
N GLN A 195 -10.76 -23.76 -5.43
CA GLN A 195 -11.38 -23.67 -6.74
C GLN A 195 -11.48 -22.18 -7.11
N LEU A 196 -10.61 -21.73 -8.05
CA LEU A 196 -10.53 -20.32 -8.47
C LEU A 196 -11.66 -19.91 -9.40
N PHE A 197 -12.36 -20.87 -9.96
CA PHE A 197 -13.40 -20.67 -10.95
C PHE A 197 -14.57 -21.61 -10.67
N LYS A 198 -15.80 -21.12 -10.79
CA LYS A 198 -16.99 -21.93 -10.65
C LYS A 198 -18.01 -21.61 -11.76
N SER A 199 -18.52 -22.64 -12.43
CA SER A 199 -19.50 -22.59 -13.51
C SER A 199 -20.47 -23.77 -13.36
N PRO A 200 -21.70 -23.68 -13.84
CA PRO A 200 -22.43 -22.54 -14.43
C PRO A 200 -22.91 -21.53 -13.39
N LEU A 201 -23.33 -20.32 -13.83
CA LEU A 201 -23.85 -19.29 -12.93
C LEU A 201 -25.22 -19.71 -12.38
N THR A 202 -25.30 -20.00 -11.09
CA THR A 202 -26.52 -20.33 -10.35
C THR A 202 -26.59 -19.51 -9.06
N HIS A 203 -27.73 -19.48 -8.38
CA HIS A 203 -27.85 -18.79 -7.08
C HIS A 203 -26.88 -19.32 -6.01
N GLU A 204 -26.40 -20.55 -6.14
CA GLU A 204 -25.33 -21.08 -5.25
C GLU A 204 -23.98 -20.40 -5.44
N HIS A 205 -23.72 -19.83 -6.63
CA HIS A 205 -22.44 -19.15 -6.90
C HIS A 205 -22.31 -17.84 -6.19
N GLN A 206 -23.40 -17.09 -6.03
CA GLN A 206 -23.40 -15.85 -5.24
C GLN A 206 -23.06 -16.14 -3.78
N ARG A 207 -23.60 -17.21 -3.21
CA ARG A 207 -23.22 -17.65 -1.85
C ARG A 207 -21.78 -18.11 -1.77
N TRP A 208 -21.31 -18.84 -2.78
CA TRP A 208 -19.93 -19.34 -2.83
C TRP A 208 -18.93 -18.19 -2.91
N ILE A 209 -19.12 -17.20 -3.79
CA ILE A 209 -18.19 -16.06 -3.90
C ILE A 209 -18.24 -15.19 -2.64
N ALA A 210 -19.40 -14.99 -2.04
CA ALA A 210 -19.54 -14.28 -0.77
C ALA A 210 -18.79 -15.00 0.37
N GLN A 211 -18.88 -16.34 0.44
CA GLN A 211 -18.10 -17.13 1.40
C GLN A 211 -16.59 -17.00 1.17
N ARG A 212 -16.14 -16.97 -0.10
CA ARG A 212 -14.73 -16.75 -0.44
C ARG A 212 -14.27 -15.35 -0.06
N PHE A 213 -15.07 -14.34 -0.36
CA PHE A 213 -14.80 -12.97 0.07
C PHE A 213 -14.67 -12.89 1.59
N SER A 214 -15.64 -13.41 2.34
CA SER A 214 -15.59 -13.45 3.81
C SER A 214 -14.37 -14.21 4.33
N ALA A 215 -13.99 -15.33 3.70
CA ALA A 215 -12.81 -16.10 4.11
C ALA A 215 -11.49 -15.35 3.87
N LEU A 216 -11.43 -14.52 2.82
CA LEU A 216 -10.24 -13.70 2.49
C LEU A 216 -10.16 -12.42 3.35
N THR A 217 -11.28 -11.97 3.92
CA THR A 217 -11.40 -10.69 4.63
C THR A 217 -11.66 -10.83 6.13
N GLN A 218 -11.46 -12.02 6.72
CA GLN A 218 -11.86 -12.38 8.12
C GLN A 218 -11.43 -11.40 9.21
N THR A 219 -10.39 -10.59 9.00
CA THR A 219 -9.83 -9.66 9.99
C THR A 219 -9.86 -8.20 9.53
N GLN A 220 -10.46 -7.89 8.37
CA GLN A 220 -10.39 -6.58 7.74
C GLN A 220 -11.74 -5.87 7.78
N ASN A 221 -11.72 -4.55 7.81
CA ASN A 221 -12.92 -3.73 7.66
C ASN A 221 -13.43 -3.82 6.21
N ILE A 222 -14.64 -4.33 6.04
CA ILE A 222 -15.29 -4.43 4.73
C ILE A 222 -16.06 -3.13 4.48
N SER A 223 -15.89 -2.56 3.29
CA SER A 223 -16.67 -1.45 2.76
C SER A 223 -17.35 -1.89 1.45
N ASP A 224 -18.52 -1.38 1.19
CA ASP A 224 -19.25 -1.49 -0.08
C ASP A 224 -19.29 -0.15 -0.83
N GLU A 225 -18.58 0.87 -0.33
CA GLU A 225 -18.50 2.16 -0.97
C GLU A 225 -17.76 2.08 -2.32
N PRO A 226 -18.13 2.92 -3.30
CA PRO A 226 -17.42 3.01 -4.57
C PRO A 226 -15.95 3.43 -4.36
N ILE A 227 -15.05 2.87 -5.15
CA ILE A 227 -13.64 3.25 -5.19
C ILE A 227 -13.33 4.14 -6.38
N ILE A 228 -12.22 4.87 -6.32
CA ILE A 228 -11.75 5.72 -7.41
C ILE A 228 -10.48 5.13 -8.00
N ILE A 229 -10.52 4.74 -9.27
CA ILE A 229 -9.39 4.24 -10.05
C ILE A 229 -9.14 5.19 -11.22
N ASN A 230 -7.96 5.75 -11.34
CA ASN A 230 -7.60 6.74 -12.38
C ASN A 230 -8.66 7.84 -12.57
N ASN A 231 -9.13 8.42 -11.47
CA ASN A 231 -10.21 9.44 -11.42
C ASN A 231 -11.57 8.96 -11.95
N ARG A 232 -11.81 7.66 -11.98
CA ARG A 232 -13.09 7.06 -12.39
C ARG A 232 -13.69 6.29 -11.24
N ILE A 233 -14.98 6.44 -11.04
CA ILE A 233 -15.73 5.69 -10.04
C ILE A 233 -15.86 4.24 -10.50
N VAL A 234 -15.58 3.32 -9.58
CA VAL A 234 -15.78 1.87 -9.72
C VAL A 234 -16.69 1.42 -8.60
N GLU A 235 -17.89 0.97 -8.97
CA GLU A 235 -18.85 0.39 -8.02
C GLU A 235 -18.33 -0.96 -7.53
N THR A 236 -18.41 -1.20 -6.24
CA THR A 236 -17.95 -2.45 -5.63
C THR A 236 -19.09 -3.22 -5.02
N VAL A 237 -19.00 -4.55 -5.02
CA VAL A 237 -19.85 -5.41 -4.19
C VAL A 237 -19.34 -5.41 -2.77
N GLY A 238 -18.03 -5.28 -2.61
CA GLY A 238 -17.34 -5.12 -1.36
C GLY A 238 -15.84 -5.03 -1.59
N HIS A 239 -15.15 -4.32 -0.71
CA HIS A 239 -13.70 -4.26 -0.75
C HIS A 239 -13.12 -4.09 0.65
N THR A 240 -11.85 -4.44 0.77
CA THR A 240 -10.99 -4.15 1.92
C THR A 240 -9.73 -3.48 1.41
N GLU A 241 -8.73 -3.34 2.24
CA GLU A 241 -7.43 -2.84 1.79
C GLU A 241 -6.76 -3.74 0.75
N ASP A 242 -6.96 -5.07 0.83
CA ASP A 242 -6.26 -6.08 0.03
C ASP A 242 -7.13 -6.80 -1.00
N VAL A 243 -8.44 -6.81 -0.80
CA VAL A 243 -9.38 -7.62 -1.60
C VAL A 243 -10.44 -6.73 -2.21
N LEU A 244 -10.62 -6.83 -3.50
CA LEU A 244 -11.68 -6.16 -4.26
C LEU A 244 -12.68 -7.20 -4.79
N TRP A 245 -13.96 -6.94 -4.62
CA TRP A 245 -15.02 -7.71 -5.27
C TRP A 245 -15.90 -6.78 -6.11
N CYS A 246 -15.90 -7.04 -7.41
CA CYS A 246 -16.70 -6.31 -8.38
C CYS A 246 -17.51 -7.25 -9.27
N GLU A 247 -18.55 -6.69 -9.86
CA GLU A 247 -19.29 -7.32 -10.95
C GLU A 247 -18.50 -7.26 -12.26
N TYR A 248 -18.62 -8.29 -13.11
CA TYR A 248 -18.07 -8.28 -14.47
C TYR A 248 -18.55 -7.05 -15.27
N SER A 249 -19.82 -6.68 -15.12
CA SER A 249 -20.39 -5.52 -15.81
C SER A 249 -19.68 -4.23 -15.47
N GLU A 250 -19.25 -4.06 -14.22
CA GLU A 250 -18.56 -2.87 -13.73
C GLU A 250 -17.16 -2.76 -14.33
N LEU A 251 -16.40 -3.86 -14.31
CA LEU A 251 -15.01 -3.87 -14.74
C LEU A 251 -14.87 -3.99 -16.27
N CYS A 252 -15.74 -4.76 -16.93
CA CYS A 252 -15.55 -5.14 -18.32
C CYS A 252 -16.53 -4.50 -19.30
N LEU A 253 -17.78 -4.15 -18.88
CA LEU A 253 -18.75 -3.54 -19.78
C LEU A 253 -18.73 -2.01 -19.75
N LYS A 254 -18.31 -1.39 -18.63
CA LYS A 254 -18.06 0.05 -18.58
C LYS A 254 -16.74 0.40 -19.26
N PRO A 255 -16.55 1.65 -19.73
CA PRO A 255 -15.33 2.07 -20.40
C PRO A 255 -14.15 2.10 -19.41
N ARG A 256 -13.32 1.06 -19.47
CA ARG A 256 -12.09 0.88 -18.69
C ARG A 256 -10.90 0.76 -19.65
N SER A 257 -9.76 1.25 -19.24
CA SER A 257 -8.50 1.16 -19.97
C SER A 257 -7.57 0.13 -19.32
N PRO A 258 -6.55 -0.39 -20.02
CA PRO A 258 -5.53 -1.23 -19.39
C PRO A 258 -4.85 -0.59 -18.17
N ALA A 259 -4.71 0.75 -18.17
CA ALA A 259 -4.16 1.47 -17.03
C ALA A 259 -5.02 1.36 -15.78
N ASP A 260 -6.36 1.25 -15.92
CA ASP A 260 -7.26 1.08 -14.78
C ASP A 260 -7.05 -0.30 -14.13
N PHE A 261 -6.82 -1.34 -14.93
CA PHE A 261 -6.54 -2.70 -14.42
C PHE A 261 -5.16 -2.80 -13.78
N ILE A 262 -4.17 -2.10 -14.33
CA ILE A 262 -2.84 -2.00 -13.71
C ILE A 262 -2.95 -1.31 -12.35
N GLU A 263 -3.73 -0.24 -12.22
CA GLU A 263 -3.93 0.43 -10.94
C GLU A 263 -4.68 -0.47 -9.95
N ILE A 264 -5.72 -1.19 -10.38
CA ILE A 264 -6.42 -2.19 -9.54
C ILE A 264 -5.43 -3.25 -9.05
N ALA A 265 -4.59 -3.81 -9.95
CA ALA A 265 -3.60 -4.82 -9.58
C ALA A 265 -2.50 -4.30 -8.65
N ASN A 266 -2.23 -3.01 -8.67
CA ASN A 266 -1.28 -2.36 -7.76
C ASN A 266 -1.88 -2.08 -6.38
N ILE A 267 -3.21 -1.91 -6.29
CA ILE A 267 -3.91 -1.59 -5.04
C ILE A 267 -4.36 -2.88 -4.33
N TYR A 268 -4.92 -3.83 -5.09
CA TYR A 268 -5.55 -5.01 -4.54
C TYR A 268 -4.77 -6.28 -4.86
N ASN A 269 -4.46 -7.05 -3.84
CA ASN A 269 -3.76 -8.34 -3.99
C ASN A 269 -4.65 -9.44 -4.55
N THR A 270 -5.96 -9.30 -4.37
CA THR A 270 -6.95 -10.28 -4.84
C THR A 270 -8.17 -9.54 -5.39
N VAL A 271 -8.57 -9.92 -6.60
CA VAL A 271 -9.78 -9.40 -7.24
C VAL A 271 -10.76 -10.56 -7.44
N LEU A 272 -11.95 -10.44 -6.88
CA LEU A 272 -13.07 -11.33 -7.12
C LEU A 272 -13.99 -10.71 -8.16
N VAL A 273 -14.31 -11.46 -9.20
CA VAL A 273 -15.21 -11.01 -10.27
C VAL A 273 -16.42 -11.92 -10.31
N SER A 274 -17.60 -11.36 -10.05
CA SER A 274 -18.86 -12.09 -10.14
C SER A 274 -19.57 -11.89 -11.48
N ASN A 275 -20.48 -12.80 -11.80
CA ASN A 275 -21.36 -12.74 -12.95
C ASN A 275 -20.65 -12.62 -14.31
N VAL A 276 -19.48 -13.29 -14.43
CA VAL A 276 -18.77 -13.39 -15.71
C VAL A 276 -19.63 -14.24 -16.68
N PRO A 277 -20.12 -13.66 -17.79
CA PRO A 277 -20.95 -14.39 -18.74
C PRO A 277 -20.14 -15.46 -19.48
N HIS A 278 -20.84 -16.32 -20.20
CA HIS A 278 -20.17 -17.23 -21.13
C HIS A 278 -19.56 -16.40 -22.28
N LEU A 279 -18.23 -16.37 -22.34
CA LEU A 279 -17.49 -15.57 -23.33
C LEU A 279 -17.48 -16.30 -24.67
N THR A 280 -18.48 -16.07 -25.50
CA THR A 280 -18.62 -16.69 -26.85
C THR A 280 -18.00 -15.87 -27.95
N ASP A 281 -17.84 -14.58 -27.74
CA ASP A 281 -17.28 -13.63 -28.72
C ASP A 281 -15.97 -13.03 -28.18
N TYR A 282 -14.85 -13.54 -28.70
CA TYR A 282 -13.52 -13.05 -28.36
C TYR A 282 -13.22 -11.64 -28.88
N LEU A 283 -14.05 -11.08 -29.74
CA LEU A 283 -13.87 -9.76 -30.31
C LEU A 283 -14.66 -8.69 -29.55
N SER A 284 -15.54 -9.09 -28.63
CA SER A 284 -16.28 -8.10 -27.84
C SER A 284 -15.34 -7.27 -26.95
N GLU A 285 -15.66 -5.99 -26.78
CA GLU A 285 -14.87 -5.11 -25.91
C GLU A 285 -14.83 -5.60 -24.45
N GLY A 286 -15.92 -6.18 -23.96
CA GLY A 286 -15.98 -6.77 -22.63
C GLY A 286 -15.02 -7.94 -22.47
N THR A 287 -14.96 -8.83 -23.46
CA THR A 287 -14.00 -9.95 -23.46
C THR A 287 -12.55 -9.46 -23.50
N ARG A 288 -12.24 -8.45 -24.33
CA ARG A 288 -10.89 -7.85 -24.35
C ARG A 288 -10.50 -7.26 -23.00
N ARG A 289 -11.42 -6.52 -22.36
CA ARG A 289 -11.15 -5.93 -21.03
C ARG A 289 -10.96 -7.02 -19.97
N PHE A 290 -11.73 -8.11 -20.04
CA PHE A 290 -11.55 -9.24 -19.14
C PHE A 290 -10.18 -9.91 -19.31
N ILE A 291 -9.70 -10.04 -20.56
CA ILE A 291 -8.34 -10.55 -20.85
C ILE A 291 -7.26 -9.62 -20.27
N TYR A 292 -7.46 -8.29 -20.29
CA TYR A 292 -6.51 -7.36 -19.65
C TYR A 292 -6.53 -7.41 -18.12
N LEU A 293 -7.64 -7.82 -17.52
CA LEU A 293 -7.79 -7.96 -16.07
C LEU A 293 -7.10 -9.22 -15.55
N VAL A 294 -7.15 -10.31 -16.30
CA VAL A 294 -6.60 -11.63 -15.92
C VAL A 294 -5.13 -11.76 -16.34
#